data_faa129465c4ff6226b348ab654e4220b
#
_entry.id   faa129465c4ff6226b348ab654e4220b
#
_cell.length_a   1.000
_cell.length_b   1.000
_cell.length_c   1.000
_cell.angle_alpha   90.00
_cell.angle_beta   90.00
_cell.angle_gamma   90.00
#
_symmetry.space_group_name_H-M   'P 1'
#
loop_
_entity.id
_entity.type
_entity.pdbx_description
1 polymer ?
#
loop_
_entity_poly.entity_id
_entity_poly.type
_entity_poly.pdbx_seq_one_letter_code
_entity_poly.pdbx_strand_id
1 'polypeptide(L)'
;PHARIIHIDIDPASIGKNVRVEIPIVGDASVVLEQLVSAIRGSADQPDAESLGKWWEQIKQWQSRDSLGFEMSTEVIKPQFVVQKLHEITGGDAFVTSDVGQHQMWAAQYYGFSNPRRWINSGGLGTMGFGLPAAIGVQLAHPEATVACVTGEASIMMCIQELSTCKQYDLPLKIVNLNNRYMGMVRQWQ
;
A
#
# COMPACT_ATOMS: atom_id res chain seq x y z
N PRO A 1 17.55 12.15 -14.89
CA PRO A 1 18.82 11.70 -15.47
C PRO A 1 20.06 12.38 -14.85
N HIS A 2 19.87 13.30 -13.89
CA HIS A 2 20.96 14.05 -13.25
C HIS A 2 21.08 13.84 -11.74
N ALA A 3 20.20 13.04 -11.13
CA ALA A 3 20.27 12.74 -9.70
C ALA A 3 21.39 11.75 -9.40
N ARG A 4 22.16 12.03 -8.35
CA ARG A 4 23.10 11.08 -7.75
C ARG A 4 22.31 10.07 -6.94
N ILE A 5 22.61 8.78 -7.12
CA ILE A 5 21.86 7.70 -6.50
C ILE A 5 22.66 7.08 -5.36
N ILE A 6 22.09 7.14 -4.16
CA ILE A 6 22.53 6.39 -2.99
C ILE A 6 21.63 5.16 -2.90
N HIS A 7 22.21 3.96 -2.88
CA HIS A 7 21.46 2.72 -2.74
C HIS A 7 21.84 2.03 -1.43
N ILE A 8 20.84 1.88 -0.57
CA ILE A 8 20.96 1.22 0.72
C ILE A 8 20.21 -0.11 0.63
N ASP A 9 20.90 -1.21 0.84
CA ASP A 9 20.30 -2.54 0.85
C ASP A 9 21.11 -3.46 1.77
N ILE A 10 20.43 -4.37 2.44
CA ILE A 10 21.08 -5.37 3.30
C ILE A 10 21.76 -6.47 2.46
N ASP A 11 21.26 -6.71 1.25
CA ASP A 11 21.83 -7.67 0.31
C ASP A 11 22.80 -6.98 -0.67
N PRO A 12 24.10 -7.27 -0.59
CA PRO A 12 25.08 -6.69 -1.50
C PRO A 12 24.83 -7.04 -2.97
N ALA A 13 24.14 -8.16 -3.27
CA ALA A 13 23.81 -8.56 -4.63
C ALA A 13 22.70 -7.72 -5.28
N SER A 14 21.92 -7.01 -4.46
CA SER A 14 20.86 -6.11 -4.92
C SER A 14 21.39 -4.74 -5.31
N ILE A 15 22.56 -4.35 -4.81
CA ILE A 15 23.15 -3.03 -5.09
C ILE A 15 23.44 -2.85 -6.58
N GLY A 16 22.88 -1.78 -7.14
CA GLY A 16 23.11 -1.41 -8.54
C GLY A 16 22.48 -2.31 -9.58
N LYS A 17 21.62 -3.26 -9.19
CA LYS A 17 21.02 -4.27 -10.08
C LYS A 17 20.21 -3.66 -11.23
N ASN A 18 19.47 -2.59 -10.98
CA ASN A 18 18.57 -1.97 -11.97
C ASN A 18 19.00 -0.57 -12.41
N VAL A 19 19.81 0.12 -11.59
CA VAL A 19 20.24 1.50 -11.86
C VAL A 19 21.71 1.66 -11.50
N ARG A 20 22.41 2.58 -12.19
CA ARG A 20 23.77 2.92 -11.82
C ARG A 20 23.78 3.65 -10.48
N VAL A 21 24.49 3.08 -9.51
CA VAL A 21 24.62 3.62 -8.16
C VAL A 21 25.94 4.36 -8.04
N GLU A 22 25.91 5.55 -7.44
CA GLU A 22 27.11 6.34 -7.17
C GLU A 22 27.65 6.07 -5.77
N ILE A 23 26.75 5.91 -4.78
CA ILE A 23 27.12 5.61 -3.40
C ILE A 23 26.39 4.34 -2.94
N PRO A 24 27.06 3.18 -2.98
CA PRO A 24 26.52 1.96 -2.43
C PRO A 24 26.70 1.89 -0.92
N ILE A 25 25.67 1.49 -0.18
CA ILE A 25 25.72 1.26 1.27
C ILE A 25 25.08 -0.09 1.55
N VAL A 26 25.89 -1.07 1.93
CA VAL A 26 25.39 -2.39 2.36
C VAL A 26 25.15 -2.34 3.85
N GLY A 27 23.89 -2.52 4.27
CA GLY A 27 23.50 -2.48 5.66
C GLY A 27 21.99 -2.48 5.88
N ASP A 28 21.59 -2.68 7.14
CA ASP A 28 20.20 -2.54 7.55
C ASP A 28 19.74 -1.09 7.38
N ALA A 29 18.60 -0.92 6.70
CA ALA A 29 18.08 0.41 6.37
C ALA A 29 17.80 1.26 7.61
N SER A 30 17.31 0.66 8.71
CA SER A 30 17.03 1.41 9.95
C SER A 30 18.33 2.01 10.53
N VAL A 31 19.36 1.18 10.65
CA VAL A 31 20.67 1.61 11.21
C VAL A 31 21.32 2.68 10.31
N VAL A 32 21.31 2.45 9.00
CA VAL A 32 21.92 3.39 8.04
C VAL A 32 21.15 4.72 8.01
N LEU A 33 19.81 4.69 8.08
CA LEU A 33 19.01 5.93 8.12
C LEU A 33 19.22 6.72 9.40
N GLU A 34 19.36 6.08 10.55
CA GLU A 34 19.71 6.76 11.82
C GLU A 34 21.05 7.47 11.72
N GLN A 35 22.07 6.78 11.17
CA GLN A 35 23.39 7.35 10.94
C GLN A 35 23.35 8.52 9.94
N LEU A 36 22.59 8.36 8.86
CA LEU A 36 22.43 9.39 7.83
C LEU A 36 21.75 10.65 8.41
N VAL A 37 20.67 10.49 9.17
CA VAL A 37 19.99 11.60 9.84
C VAL A 37 20.93 12.32 10.82
N SER A 38 21.71 11.56 11.58
CA SER A 38 22.71 12.14 12.51
C SER A 38 23.79 12.92 11.77
N ALA A 39 24.29 12.37 10.66
CA ALA A 39 25.30 13.02 9.82
C ALA A 39 24.77 14.33 9.19
N ILE A 40 23.53 14.32 8.66
CA ILE A 40 22.91 15.51 8.08
C ILE A 40 22.70 16.59 9.15
N ARG A 41 22.21 16.22 10.33
CA ARG A 41 22.00 17.18 11.44
C ARG A 41 23.31 17.79 11.96
N GLY A 42 24.40 17.04 11.92
CA GLY A 42 25.74 17.49 12.32
C GLY A 42 26.51 18.22 11.22
N SER A 43 26.00 18.25 9.98
CA SER A 43 26.68 18.91 8.86
C SER A 43 26.53 20.42 8.93
N ALA A 44 27.63 21.13 8.59
CA ALA A 44 27.56 22.57 8.34
C ALA A 44 26.84 22.93 7.04
N ASP A 45 26.83 22.00 6.06
CA ASP A 45 26.13 22.14 4.79
C ASP A 45 24.66 21.76 4.97
N GLN A 46 23.83 22.72 5.33
CA GLN A 46 22.39 22.52 5.37
C GLN A 46 21.77 22.81 3.99
N PRO A 47 20.67 22.12 3.65
CA PRO A 47 19.95 22.43 2.41
C PRO A 47 19.52 23.88 2.37
N ASP A 48 19.64 24.50 1.20
CA ASP A 48 19.17 25.87 1.00
C ASP A 48 17.64 25.95 1.18
N ALA A 49 17.23 26.70 2.19
CA ALA A 49 15.83 26.84 2.57
C ALA A 49 14.95 27.43 1.46
N GLU A 50 15.50 28.34 0.65
CA GLU A 50 14.77 28.97 -0.47
C GLU A 50 14.50 27.94 -1.57
N SER A 51 15.51 27.16 -1.96
CA SER A 51 15.38 26.09 -2.95
C SER A 51 14.43 25.00 -2.50
N LEU A 52 14.48 24.59 -1.23
CA LEU A 52 13.52 23.67 -0.64
C LEU A 52 12.10 24.24 -0.65
N GLY A 53 11.93 25.52 -0.31
CA GLY A 53 10.63 26.20 -0.35
C GLY A 53 10.01 26.14 -1.75
N LYS A 54 10.77 26.51 -2.78
CA LYS A 54 10.32 26.45 -4.18
C LYS A 54 9.93 25.02 -4.61
N TRP A 55 10.69 24.02 -4.15
CA TRP A 55 10.37 22.61 -4.44
C TRP A 55 9.08 22.16 -3.76
N TRP A 56 8.87 22.54 -2.50
CA TRP A 56 7.61 22.26 -1.78
C TRP A 56 6.40 22.96 -2.42
N GLU A 57 6.55 24.18 -2.91
CA GLU A 57 5.50 24.87 -3.66
C GLU A 57 5.12 24.09 -4.92
N GLN A 58 6.11 23.60 -5.65
CA GLN A 58 5.86 22.79 -6.85
C GLN A 58 5.16 21.46 -6.50
N ILE A 59 5.55 20.78 -5.42
CA ILE A 59 4.87 19.58 -4.94
C ILE A 59 3.41 19.88 -4.57
N LYS A 60 3.15 20.97 -3.85
CA LYS A 60 1.79 21.41 -3.51
C LYS A 60 0.93 21.69 -4.74
N GLN A 61 1.51 22.33 -5.78
CA GLN A 61 0.80 22.52 -7.03
C GLN A 61 0.42 21.20 -7.72
N TRP A 62 1.31 20.20 -7.69
CA TRP A 62 0.98 18.88 -8.23
C TRP A 62 -0.09 18.17 -7.41
N GLN A 63 -0.03 18.25 -6.10
CA GLN A 63 -1.04 17.68 -5.20
C GLN A 63 -2.42 18.33 -5.36
N SER A 64 -2.45 19.65 -5.64
CA SER A 64 -3.71 20.39 -5.83
C SER A 64 -4.49 20.00 -7.09
N ARG A 65 -3.88 19.24 -8.01
CA ARG A 65 -4.55 18.77 -9.23
C ARG A 65 -5.61 17.71 -9.00
N ASP A 66 -5.79 17.24 -7.75
CA ASP A 66 -6.75 16.19 -7.37
C ASP A 66 -6.73 14.99 -8.33
N SER A 67 -5.52 14.50 -8.62
CA SER A 67 -5.28 13.42 -9.59
C SER A 67 -5.98 12.10 -9.21
N LEU A 68 -6.43 11.95 -7.96
CA LEU A 68 -7.22 10.84 -7.44
C LEU A 68 -8.70 11.18 -7.31
N GLY A 69 -9.13 12.35 -7.76
CA GLY A 69 -10.54 12.75 -7.79
C GLY A 69 -11.39 11.78 -8.63
N PHE A 70 -12.61 11.55 -8.21
CA PHE A 70 -13.58 10.75 -8.95
C PHE A 70 -14.99 11.32 -8.79
N GLU A 71 -15.79 11.16 -9.81
CA GLU A 71 -17.18 11.61 -9.81
C GLU A 71 -18.06 10.58 -9.08
N MET A 72 -18.89 11.06 -8.16
CA MET A 72 -19.92 10.25 -7.52
C MET A 72 -21.00 9.87 -8.54
N SER A 73 -21.62 8.71 -8.33
CA SER A 73 -22.74 8.25 -9.16
C SER A 73 -23.94 7.94 -8.28
N THR A 74 -25.11 8.22 -8.79
CA THR A 74 -26.39 7.82 -8.17
C THR A 74 -26.86 6.43 -8.59
N GLU A 75 -26.24 5.87 -9.64
CA GLU A 75 -26.64 4.57 -10.21
C GLU A 75 -25.75 3.43 -9.72
N VAL A 76 -24.47 3.71 -9.45
CA VAL A 76 -23.49 2.70 -9.05
C VAL A 76 -22.64 3.19 -7.88
N ILE A 77 -22.28 2.27 -6.99
CA ILE A 77 -21.33 2.56 -5.91
C ILE A 77 -19.92 2.53 -6.50
N LYS A 78 -19.22 3.65 -6.42
CA LYS A 78 -17.83 3.75 -6.88
C LYS A 78 -16.90 3.02 -5.90
N PRO A 79 -15.98 2.17 -6.38
CA PRO A 79 -15.05 1.44 -5.51
C PRO A 79 -14.16 2.38 -4.68
N GLN A 80 -13.77 3.51 -5.23
CA GLN A 80 -13.03 4.55 -4.51
C GLN A 80 -13.78 5.03 -3.27
N PHE A 81 -15.09 5.30 -3.43
CA PHE A 81 -15.97 5.70 -2.32
C PHE A 81 -16.05 4.64 -1.23
N VAL A 82 -16.16 3.36 -1.61
CA VAL A 82 -16.20 2.26 -0.63
C VAL A 82 -14.93 2.22 0.21
N VAL A 83 -13.76 2.36 -0.42
CA VAL A 83 -12.47 2.33 0.28
C VAL A 83 -12.29 3.56 1.17
N GLN A 84 -12.70 4.75 0.72
CA GLN A 84 -12.68 5.96 1.56
C GLN A 84 -13.60 5.80 2.77
N LYS A 85 -14.79 5.23 2.59
CA LYS A 85 -15.72 4.95 3.71
C LYS A 85 -15.17 3.91 4.66
N LEU A 86 -14.48 2.90 4.17
CA LEU A 86 -13.78 1.93 5.01
C LEU A 86 -12.73 2.63 5.89
N HIS A 87 -11.94 3.54 5.33
CA HIS A 87 -10.99 4.36 6.09
C HIS A 87 -11.70 5.21 7.15
N GLU A 88 -12.75 5.93 6.78
CA GLU A 88 -13.51 6.80 7.72
C GLU A 88 -14.07 6.00 8.91
N ILE A 89 -14.73 4.86 8.63
CA ILE A 89 -15.35 4.02 9.66
C ILE A 89 -14.31 3.40 10.60
N THR A 90 -13.14 3.05 10.09
CA THR A 90 -12.07 2.42 10.87
C THR A 90 -11.11 3.44 11.48
N GLY A 91 -11.28 4.73 11.19
CA GLY A 91 -10.32 5.77 11.58
C GLY A 91 -8.92 5.55 11.00
N GLY A 92 -8.79 4.78 9.92
CA GLY A 92 -7.50 4.43 9.31
C GLY A 92 -6.68 3.39 10.09
N ASP A 93 -7.22 2.80 11.16
CA ASP A 93 -6.47 1.88 12.05
C ASP A 93 -6.76 0.39 11.80
N ALA A 94 -7.50 0.02 10.78
CA ALA A 94 -7.67 -1.38 10.44
C ALA A 94 -6.42 -1.99 9.79
N PHE A 95 -6.23 -3.28 9.99
CA PHE A 95 -5.41 -4.08 9.09
C PHE A 95 -6.19 -4.30 7.81
N VAL A 96 -5.64 -3.89 6.69
CA VAL A 96 -6.26 -4.10 5.39
C VAL A 96 -5.43 -5.11 4.61
N THR A 97 -6.02 -6.25 4.32
CA THR A 97 -5.45 -7.20 3.36
C THR A 97 -6.09 -6.98 2.00
N SER A 98 -5.39 -7.25 0.94
CA SER A 98 -5.98 -7.17 -0.39
C SER A 98 -5.57 -8.33 -1.27
N ASP A 99 -6.53 -8.76 -2.07
CA ASP A 99 -6.28 -9.57 -3.24
C ASP A 99 -5.68 -8.74 -4.37
N VAL A 100 -5.34 -9.40 -5.48
CA VAL A 100 -4.71 -8.78 -6.64
C VAL A 100 -5.75 -8.47 -7.71
N GLY A 101 -5.79 -7.21 -8.12
CA GLY A 101 -6.72 -6.69 -9.12
C GLY A 101 -6.89 -5.16 -8.99
N GLN A 102 -7.90 -4.60 -9.68
CA GLN A 102 -8.21 -3.17 -9.54
C GLN A 102 -8.57 -2.79 -8.10
N HIS A 103 -9.22 -3.69 -7.36
CA HIS A 103 -9.52 -3.49 -5.92
C HIS A 103 -8.26 -3.25 -5.08
N GLN A 104 -7.14 -3.90 -5.41
CA GLN A 104 -5.85 -3.64 -4.78
C GLN A 104 -5.36 -2.21 -5.06
N MET A 105 -5.49 -1.75 -6.31
CA MET A 105 -5.10 -0.39 -6.69
C MET A 105 -5.93 0.64 -5.94
N TRP A 106 -7.26 0.45 -5.86
CA TRP A 106 -8.15 1.35 -5.11
C TRP A 106 -7.85 1.32 -3.61
N ALA A 107 -7.63 0.16 -3.01
CA ALA A 107 -7.27 0.07 -1.60
C ALA A 107 -5.96 0.81 -1.30
N ALA A 108 -4.93 0.66 -2.13
CA ALA A 108 -3.65 1.34 -1.97
C ALA A 108 -3.76 2.86 -2.12
N GLN A 109 -4.63 3.35 -3.02
CA GLN A 109 -4.76 4.77 -3.33
C GLN A 109 -5.70 5.52 -2.40
N TYR A 110 -6.78 4.90 -1.94
CA TYR A 110 -7.89 5.61 -1.28
C TYR A 110 -8.05 5.29 0.20
N TYR A 111 -7.36 4.27 0.76
CA TYR A 111 -7.50 3.97 2.17
C TYR A 111 -6.73 4.93 3.08
N GLY A 112 -5.58 5.47 2.67
CA GLY A 112 -4.81 6.44 3.46
C GLY A 112 -4.18 5.82 4.71
N PHE A 113 -3.23 4.90 4.54
CA PHE A 113 -2.52 4.22 5.64
C PHE A 113 -1.63 5.18 6.42
N SER A 114 -1.83 5.26 7.74
CA SER A 114 -1.04 6.08 8.65
C SER A 114 -0.07 5.27 9.51
N ASN A 115 -0.38 3.99 9.72
CA ASN A 115 0.41 3.09 10.56
C ASN A 115 1.18 2.07 9.71
N PRO A 116 2.45 1.77 10.03
CA PRO A 116 3.21 0.76 9.33
C PRO A 116 2.61 -0.63 9.53
N ARG A 117 2.85 -1.54 8.58
CA ARG A 117 2.41 -2.94 8.60
C ARG A 117 0.88 -3.15 8.65
N ARG A 118 0.10 -2.11 8.30
CA ARG A 118 -1.37 -2.20 8.19
C ARG A 118 -1.85 -2.55 6.79
N TRP A 119 -0.99 -2.44 5.78
CA TRP A 119 -1.25 -2.81 4.39
C TRP A 119 -0.58 -4.13 4.04
N ILE A 120 -1.38 -5.16 3.79
CA ILE A 120 -0.89 -6.53 3.54
C ILE A 120 -1.41 -7.02 2.19
N ASN A 121 -0.52 -7.16 1.23
CA ASN A 121 -0.88 -7.57 -0.12
C ASN A 121 0.25 -8.35 -0.80
N SER A 122 -0.09 -9.08 -1.87
CA SER A 122 0.90 -9.76 -2.70
C SER A 122 1.47 -8.80 -3.75
N GLY A 123 2.21 -7.77 -3.31
CA GLY A 123 2.74 -6.71 -4.19
C GLY A 123 3.90 -7.15 -5.07
N GLY A 124 4.63 -8.19 -4.71
CA GLY A 124 5.75 -8.73 -5.48
C GLY A 124 5.31 -9.72 -6.56
N LEU A 125 4.66 -10.81 -6.16
CA LEU A 125 4.25 -11.89 -7.07
C LEU A 125 2.87 -11.64 -7.70
N GLY A 126 2.03 -10.81 -7.11
CA GLY A 126 0.69 -10.53 -7.63
C GLY A 126 -0.26 -11.73 -7.56
N THR A 127 -0.25 -12.46 -6.46
CA THR A 127 -1.01 -13.69 -6.29
C THR A 127 -2.48 -13.40 -6.00
N MET A 128 -3.37 -13.73 -6.93
CA MET A 128 -4.81 -13.75 -6.69
C MET A 128 -5.17 -14.85 -5.70
N GLY A 129 -6.17 -14.60 -4.82
CA GLY A 129 -6.53 -15.51 -3.72
C GLY A 129 -5.71 -15.31 -2.45
N PHE A 130 -4.79 -14.34 -2.41
CA PHE A 130 -3.97 -14.04 -1.23
C PHE A 130 -4.76 -13.36 -0.11
N GLY A 131 -5.73 -12.50 -0.45
CA GLY A 131 -6.34 -11.54 0.47
C GLY A 131 -7.08 -12.19 1.64
N LEU A 132 -7.94 -13.17 1.37
CA LEU A 132 -8.73 -13.84 2.41
C LEU A 132 -7.87 -14.70 3.35
N PRO A 133 -6.97 -15.59 2.88
CA PRO A 133 -6.07 -16.33 3.77
C PRO A 133 -5.17 -15.43 4.61
N ALA A 134 -4.66 -14.34 4.03
CA ALA A 134 -3.87 -13.37 4.77
C ALA A 134 -4.68 -12.67 5.86
N ALA A 135 -5.96 -12.31 5.59
CA ALA A 135 -6.85 -11.73 6.59
C ALA A 135 -7.10 -12.68 7.76
N ILE A 136 -7.28 -13.97 7.48
CA ILE A 136 -7.41 -15.01 8.52
C ILE A 136 -6.17 -15.03 9.41
N GLY A 137 -4.97 -15.07 8.81
CA GLY A 137 -3.72 -15.05 9.55
C GLY A 137 -3.55 -13.81 10.42
N VAL A 138 -3.90 -12.64 9.88
CA VAL A 138 -3.85 -11.38 10.63
C VAL A 138 -4.84 -11.37 11.78
N GLN A 139 -6.08 -11.84 11.57
CA GLN A 139 -7.09 -11.87 12.63
C GLN A 139 -6.72 -12.83 13.76
N LEU A 140 -6.12 -13.98 13.44
CA LEU A 140 -5.61 -14.91 14.44
C LEU A 140 -4.44 -14.32 15.24
N ALA A 141 -3.57 -13.55 14.59
CA ALA A 141 -2.44 -12.89 15.25
C ALA A 141 -2.87 -11.65 16.07
N HIS A 142 -3.98 -11.01 15.68
CA HIS A 142 -4.51 -9.79 16.29
C HIS A 142 -6.02 -9.95 16.55
N PRO A 143 -6.46 -10.76 17.53
CA PRO A 143 -7.87 -11.10 17.73
C PRO A 143 -8.80 -9.89 17.95
N GLU A 144 -8.29 -8.85 18.64
CA GLU A 144 -9.07 -7.64 18.98
C GLU A 144 -9.03 -6.55 17.90
N ALA A 145 -8.21 -6.73 16.86
CA ALA A 145 -8.06 -5.72 15.83
C ALA A 145 -9.18 -5.81 14.79
N THR A 146 -9.51 -4.67 14.19
CA THR A 146 -10.34 -4.65 12.99
C THR A 146 -9.51 -5.09 11.79
N VAL A 147 -9.94 -6.18 11.13
CA VAL A 147 -9.30 -6.70 9.92
C VAL A 147 -10.29 -6.66 8.76
N ALA A 148 -9.90 -6.00 7.68
CA ALA A 148 -10.69 -5.89 6.46
C ALA A 148 -9.95 -6.51 5.27
N CYS A 149 -10.60 -7.44 4.58
CA CYS A 149 -10.13 -7.99 3.32
C CYS A 149 -10.81 -7.27 2.16
N VAL A 150 -10.06 -6.51 1.37
CA VAL A 150 -10.55 -5.89 0.14
C VAL A 150 -10.25 -6.81 -1.03
N THR A 151 -11.28 -7.30 -1.70
CA THR A 151 -11.16 -8.32 -2.74
C THR A 151 -12.06 -8.02 -3.94
N GLY A 152 -11.91 -8.77 -5.01
CA GLY A 152 -12.79 -8.79 -6.16
C GLY A 152 -13.36 -10.19 -6.37
N GLU A 153 -14.44 -10.28 -7.14
CA GLU A 153 -15.22 -11.52 -7.31
C GLU A 153 -14.39 -12.68 -7.85
N ALA A 154 -13.44 -12.45 -8.74
CA ALA A 154 -12.60 -13.51 -9.30
C ALA A 154 -11.54 -13.98 -8.31
N SER A 155 -10.94 -13.05 -7.57
CA SER A 155 -9.88 -13.37 -6.60
C SER A 155 -10.41 -14.15 -5.39
N ILE A 156 -11.53 -13.72 -4.82
CA ILE A 156 -12.10 -14.39 -3.65
C ILE A 156 -12.53 -15.83 -3.97
N MET A 157 -12.98 -16.07 -5.20
CA MET A 157 -13.37 -17.41 -5.64
C MET A 157 -12.22 -18.42 -5.61
N MET A 158 -10.98 -17.97 -5.69
CA MET A 158 -9.80 -18.87 -5.67
C MET A 158 -9.56 -19.48 -4.31
N CYS A 159 -10.01 -18.84 -3.23
CA CYS A 159 -9.84 -19.29 -1.84
C CYS A 159 -11.14 -19.18 -1.02
N ILE A 160 -12.29 -19.18 -1.66
CA ILE A 160 -13.59 -19.01 -1.00
C ILE A 160 -13.88 -20.08 0.06
N GLN A 161 -13.31 -21.29 -0.11
CA GLN A 161 -13.41 -22.38 0.86
C GLN A 161 -12.85 -22.00 2.24
N GLU A 162 -11.94 -21.02 2.32
CA GLU A 162 -11.36 -20.54 3.58
C GLU A 162 -12.38 -19.81 4.46
N LEU A 163 -13.56 -19.49 3.95
CA LEU A 163 -14.67 -19.03 4.78
C LEU A 163 -15.10 -20.09 5.81
N SER A 164 -14.85 -21.37 5.53
CA SER A 164 -15.06 -22.45 6.51
C SER A 164 -14.14 -22.30 7.72
N THR A 165 -12.89 -21.92 7.50
CA THR A 165 -11.92 -21.60 8.55
C THR A 165 -12.37 -20.39 9.38
N CYS A 166 -12.85 -19.34 8.73
CA CYS A 166 -13.43 -18.18 9.42
C CYS A 166 -14.59 -18.58 10.34
N LYS A 167 -15.47 -19.45 9.84
CA LYS A 167 -16.62 -19.95 10.62
C LYS A 167 -16.19 -20.87 11.76
N GLN A 168 -15.22 -21.77 11.53
CA GLN A 168 -14.72 -22.70 12.52
C GLN A 168 -14.10 -22.00 13.74
N TYR A 169 -13.38 -20.90 13.50
CA TYR A 169 -12.68 -20.13 14.52
C TYR A 169 -13.41 -18.87 14.94
N ASP A 170 -14.63 -18.67 14.48
CA ASP A 170 -15.49 -17.50 14.75
C ASP A 170 -14.78 -16.15 14.52
N LEU A 171 -14.05 -16.04 13.41
CA LEU A 171 -13.22 -14.87 13.10
C LEU A 171 -14.10 -13.70 12.61
N PRO A 172 -14.03 -12.51 13.24
CA PRO A 172 -14.87 -11.38 12.92
C PRO A 172 -14.39 -10.56 11.69
N LEU A 173 -13.89 -11.24 10.66
CA LEU A 173 -13.37 -10.60 9.44
C LEU A 173 -14.42 -9.76 8.74
N LYS A 174 -13.99 -8.62 8.20
CA LYS A 174 -14.78 -7.78 7.31
C LYS A 174 -14.30 -8.01 5.88
N ILE A 175 -15.16 -8.60 5.05
CA ILE A 175 -14.83 -8.88 3.65
C ILE A 175 -15.57 -7.86 2.77
N VAL A 176 -14.79 -7.03 2.08
CA VAL A 176 -15.28 -5.99 1.16
C VAL A 176 -15.00 -6.45 -0.26
N ASN A 177 -16.01 -7.09 -0.88
CA ASN A 177 -15.91 -7.56 -2.24
C ASN A 177 -16.37 -6.49 -3.24
N LEU A 178 -15.43 -5.94 -4.00
CA LEU A 178 -15.67 -4.93 -5.03
C LEU A 178 -15.97 -5.61 -6.37
N ASN A 179 -17.21 -6.07 -6.50
CA ASN A 179 -17.66 -6.81 -7.68
C ASN A 179 -18.00 -5.86 -8.83
N ASN A 180 -17.20 -5.85 -9.87
CA ASN A 180 -17.46 -5.12 -11.11
C ASN A 180 -17.75 -6.04 -12.31
N ARG A 181 -17.89 -7.35 -12.07
CA ARG A 181 -18.15 -8.41 -13.07
C ARG A 181 -17.03 -8.59 -14.09
N TYR A 182 -15.82 -8.16 -13.76
CA TYR A 182 -14.67 -8.26 -14.66
C TYR A 182 -13.40 -8.59 -13.89
N MET A 183 -12.50 -9.30 -14.52
CA MET A 183 -11.08 -9.30 -14.14
C MET A 183 -10.47 -7.96 -14.58
N GLY A 184 -10.81 -6.90 -13.84
CA GLY A 184 -10.69 -5.52 -14.30
C GLY A 184 -9.25 -5.08 -14.60
N MET A 185 -8.27 -5.56 -13.85
CA MET A 185 -6.86 -5.26 -14.11
C MET A 185 -6.41 -5.90 -15.43
N VAL A 186 -6.79 -7.14 -15.70
CA VAL A 186 -6.49 -7.81 -16.97
C VAL A 186 -7.14 -7.06 -18.13
N ARG A 187 -8.43 -6.72 -18.02
CA ARG A 187 -9.14 -5.94 -19.02
C ARG A 187 -8.52 -4.57 -19.29
N GLN A 188 -7.96 -3.94 -18.29
CA GLN A 188 -7.33 -2.62 -18.41
C GLN A 188 -6.08 -2.65 -19.30
N TRP A 189 -5.39 -3.79 -19.35
CA TRP A 189 -4.14 -3.95 -20.08
C TRP A 189 -4.27 -4.69 -21.42
N GLN A 190 -5.44 -5.16 -21.76
CA GLN A 190 -5.78 -5.73 -23.08
C GLN A 190 -6.29 -4.68 -24.05
#